data_83b01052467613fd103530db417fda50
#
_entry.id   83b01052467613fd103530db417fda50
#
_cell.length_a   1.000
_cell.length_b   1.000
_cell.length_c   1.000
_cell.angle_alpha   90.00
_cell.angle_beta   90.00
_cell.angle_gamma   90.00
#
_symmetry.space_group_name_H-M   'P 1'
#
loop_
_entity.id
_entity.type
_entity.pdbx_description
1 polymer ?
#
loop_
_entity_poly.entity_id
_entity_poly.type
_entity_poly.pdbx_seq_one_letter_code
_entity_poly.pdbx_strand_id
1 'polypeptide(L)'
;KAPDFTDSLKNTRKIINTLDYVYANKCTGVVSGVSGCGKTTALKNYQKMMNGVIYIQADATKWSPYSILKLIAKSIDDNLCKGSASDILDNLIEKLTGVDKLVIIDEAQHLKAKAFDTLRVLNDRAEIGVVYAGTPDIIERMTIGRAKEDFDQVYSRIEYTCNLSNRFTIKEITALFDVFNLDNTVIKCLCNAA
;
A
#
# COMPACT_ATOMS: atom_id res chain seq x y z
N LYS A 1 -21.16 5.55 15.57
CA LYS A 1 -19.71 5.37 15.36
C LYS A 1 -19.55 3.99 14.79
N ALA A 2 -18.99 3.86 13.58
CA ALA A 2 -18.57 2.55 13.10
C ALA A 2 -17.58 1.98 14.12
N PRO A 3 -17.69 0.70 14.48
CA PRO A 3 -16.76 0.09 15.43
C PRO A 3 -15.34 0.19 14.85
N ASP A 4 -14.40 0.38 15.76
CA ASP A 4 -12.98 0.42 15.41
C ASP A 4 -12.52 -1.00 15.05
N PHE A 5 -12.73 -1.39 13.79
CA PHE A 5 -12.42 -2.73 13.28
C PHE A 5 -10.93 -3.03 13.21
N THR A 6 -10.07 -2.07 13.57
CA THR A 6 -8.65 -2.15 13.31
C THR A 6 -7.95 -3.18 14.20
N ASP A 7 -8.31 -3.27 15.47
CA ASP A 7 -7.56 -4.12 16.41
C ASP A 7 -7.99 -5.58 16.44
N SER A 8 -9.17 -5.91 15.94
CA SER A 8 -9.72 -7.28 15.99
C SER A 8 -9.26 -8.18 14.84
N LEU A 9 -8.87 -7.59 13.71
CA LEU A 9 -8.50 -8.31 12.50
C LEU A 9 -6.98 -8.50 12.40
N LYS A 10 -6.54 -9.76 12.30
CA LYS A 10 -5.13 -10.14 12.17
C LYS A 10 -4.45 -9.48 10.96
N ASN A 11 -5.14 -9.43 9.82
CA ASN A 11 -4.62 -8.80 8.62
C ASN A 11 -4.45 -7.29 8.80
N THR A 12 -5.42 -6.61 9.40
CA THR A 12 -5.34 -5.17 9.67
C THR A 12 -4.16 -4.84 10.56
N ARG A 13 -3.96 -5.61 11.65
CA ARG A 13 -2.82 -5.42 12.55
C ARG A 13 -1.48 -5.63 11.83
N LYS A 14 -1.38 -6.65 10.97
CA LYS A 14 -0.18 -6.87 10.15
C LYS A 14 0.10 -5.71 9.21
N ILE A 15 -0.93 -5.16 8.56
CA ILE A 15 -0.81 -4.00 7.68
C ILE A 15 -0.30 -2.80 8.47
N ILE A 16 -0.95 -2.46 9.60
CA ILE A 16 -0.55 -1.33 10.44
C ILE A 16 0.91 -1.46 10.87
N ASN A 17 1.31 -2.61 11.41
CA ASN A 17 2.70 -2.84 11.83
C ASN A 17 3.69 -2.67 10.67
N THR A 18 3.31 -3.09 9.45
CA THR A 18 4.14 -2.89 8.26
C THR A 18 4.27 -1.41 7.91
N LEU A 19 3.16 -0.67 7.94
CA LEU A 19 3.15 0.76 7.64
C LEU A 19 3.97 1.54 8.67
N ASP A 20 3.81 1.23 9.96
CA ASP A 20 4.58 1.85 11.04
C ASP A 20 6.08 1.58 10.89
N TYR A 21 6.46 0.33 10.57
CA TYR A 21 7.86 -0.03 10.33
C TYR A 21 8.45 0.76 9.14
N VAL A 22 7.76 0.76 8.01
CA VAL A 22 8.22 1.44 6.79
C VAL A 22 8.28 2.96 7.00
N TYR A 23 7.30 3.52 7.71
CA TYR A 23 7.28 4.95 8.03
C TYR A 23 8.46 5.35 8.91
N ALA A 24 8.73 4.60 9.97
CA ALA A 24 9.80 4.88 10.92
C ALA A 24 11.20 4.70 10.33
N ASN A 25 11.39 3.68 9.48
CA ASN A 25 12.68 3.34 8.89
C ASN A 25 12.91 3.97 7.51
N LYS A 26 11.91 4.69 6.95
CA LYS A 26 12.00 5.36 5.63
C LYS A 26 12.40 4.41 4.50
N CYS A 27 11.99 3.16 4.60
CA CYS A 27 12.35 2.09 3.68
C CYS A 27 11.22 1.74 2.70
N THR A 28 11.40 0.70 1.91
CA THR A 28 10.39 0.17 1.01
C THR A 28 9.77 -1.11 1.57
N GLY A 29 8.44 -1.18 1.57
CA GLY A 29 7.68 -2.34 2.00
C GLY A 29 6.65 -2.83 0.97
N VAL A 30 6.25 -4.10 1.09
CA VAL A 30 5.19 -4.71 0.28
C VAL A 30 4.13 -5.32 1.17
N VAL A 31 2.86 -5.02 0.87
CA VAL A 31 1.69 -5.66 1.48
C VAL A 31 0.97 -6.46 0.40
N SER A 32 1.09 -7.78 0.48
CA SER A 32 0.54 -8.72 -0.50
C SER A 32 -0.62 -9.52 0.07
N GLY A 33 -1.71 -9.62 -0.67
CA GLY A 33 -2.85 -10.45 -0.27
C GLY A 33 -3.94 -10.48 -1.33
N VAL A 34 -4.75 -11.53 -1.31
CA VAL A 34 -5.85 -11.71 -2.26
C VAL A 34 -6.87 -10.57 -2.17
N SER A 35 -7.67 -10.42 -3.23
CA SER A 35 -8.78 -9.46 -3.21
C SER A 35 -9.74 -9.77 -2.05
N GLY A 36 -10.31 -8.74 -1.43
CA GLY A 36 -11.25 -8.90 -0.32
C GLY A 36 -10.63 -9.10 1.08
N CYS A 37 -9.30 -9.27 1.22
CA CYS A 37 -8.65 -9.48 2.53
C CYS A 37 -8.50 -8.21 3.39
N GLY A 38 -9.13 -7.09 3.01
CA GLY A 38 -9.22 -5.87 3.80
C GLY A 38 -8.11 -4.83 3.59
N LYS A 39 -7.20 -5.01 2.62
CA LYS A 39 -6.08 -4.08 2.34
C LYS A 39 -6.50 -2.62 2.23
N THR A 40 -7.29 -2.32 1.22
CA THR A 40 -7.72 -0.94 0.90
C THR A 40 -8.37 -0.24 2.10
N THR A 41 -9.20 -0.96 2.87
CA THR A 41 -9.86 -0.42 4.07
C THR A 41 -8.83 -0.06 5.14
N ALA A 42 -7.89 -0.97 5.44
CA ALA A 42 -6.85 -0.74 6.43
C ALA A 42 -5.92 0.41 6.02
N LEU A 43 -5.49 0.47 4.76
CA LEU A 43 -4.61 1.52 4.23
C LEU A 43 -5.27 2.90 4.29
N LYS A 44 -6.55 3.01 3.88
CA LYS A 44 -7.31 4.27 3.94
C LYS A 44 -7.56 4.73 5.38
N ASN A 45 -7.82 3.79 6.30
CA ASN A 45 -7.97 4.12 7.71
C ASN A 45 -6.64 4.61 8.30
N TYR A 46 -5.53 3.96 7.98
CA TYR A 46 -4.21 4.41 8.42
C TYR A 46 -3.90 5.83 7.91
N GLN A 47 -4.18 6.13 6.64
CA GLN A 47 -4.03 7.50 6.11
C GLN A 47 -4.83 8.54 6.90
N LYS A 48 -6.05 8.20 7.34
CA LYS A 48 -6.90 9.12 8.14
C LYS A 48 -6.39 9.35 9.56
N MET A 49 -5.69 8.37 10.12
CA MET A 49 -5.20 8.40 11.50
C MET A 49 -3.82 9.04 11.61
N MET A 50 -2.98 8.87 10.58
CA MET A 50 -1.58 9.28 10.60
C MET A 50 -1.33 10.47 9.67
N ASN A 51 -0.77 11.53 10.25
CA ASN A 51 -0.32 12.68 9.45
C ASN A 51 0.89 12.28 8.59
N GLY A 52 1.02 12.92 7.43
CA GLY A 52 2.19 12.65 6.57
C GLY A 52 2.05 11.44 5.65
N VAL A 53 0.89 10.77 5.63
CA VAL A 53 0.62 9.63 4.76
C VAL A 53 -0.06 10.07 3.47
N ILE A 54 0.53 9.72 2.34
CA ILE A 54 0.01 9.94 0.99
C ILE A 54 -0.49 8.60 0.46
N TYR A 55 -1.80 8.49 0.22
CA TYR A 55 -2.42 7.30 -0.32
C TYR A 55 -2.81 7.51 -1.78
N ILE A 56 -2.30 6.66 -2.66
CA ILE A 56 -2.62 6.64 -4.09
C ILE A 56 -3.15 5.25 -4.44
N GLN A 57 -4.30 5.20 -5.11
CA GLN A 57 -4.82 3.97 -5.68
C GLN A 57 -4.50 3.94 -7.17
N ALA A 58 -3.67 2.99 -7.59
CA ALA A 58 -3.36 2.75 -8.98
C ALA A 58 -4.55 2.05 -9.67
N ASP A 59 -4.74 2.33 -10.94
CA ASP A 59 -5.69 1.65 -11.81
C ASP A 59 -5.05 1.35 -13.17
N ALA A 60 -5.74 0.65 -14.05
CA ALA A 60 -5.22 0.27 -15.37
C ALA A 60 -4.79 1.46 -16.25
N THR A 61 -5.22 2.69 -15.93
CA THR A 61 -4.91 3.91 -16.68
C THR A 61 -3.78 4.73 -16.07
N LYS A 62 -3.47 4.54 -14.77
CA LYS A 62 -2.51 5.35 -13.99
C LYS A 62 -1.30 4.54 -13.55
N TRP A 63 -0.56 4.01 -14.49
CA TRP A 63 0.56 3.08 -14.28
C TRP A 63 1.93 3.59 -14.76
N SER A 64 1.99 4.77 -15.40
CA SER A 64 3.25 5.35 -15.87
C SER A 64 3.95 6.17 -14.77
N PRO A 65 5.29 6.38 -14.86
CA PRO A 65 6.02 7.28 -13.96
C PRO A 65 5.36 8.65 -13.84
N TYR A 66 5.03 9.26 -14.97
CA TYR A 66 4.37 10.59 -15.00
C TYR A 66 3.05 10.60 -14.25
N SER A 67 2.19 9.59 -14.49
CA SER A 67 0.86 9.52 -13.86
C SER A 67 0.96 9.39 -12.34
N ILE A 68 1.84 8.50 -11.85
CA ILE A 68 2.00 8.27 -10.41
C ILE A 68 2.63 9.47 -9.71
N LEU A 69 3.71 10.04 -10.26
CA LEU A 69 4.33 11.25 -9.70
C LEU A 69 3.35 12.43 -9.65
N LYS A 70 2.55 12.61 -10.71
CA LYS A 70 1.56 13.66 -10.76
C LYS A 70 0.47 13.49 -9.70
N LEU A 71 0.04 12.25 -9.41
CA LEU A 71 -0.92 11.98 -8.33
C LEU A 71 -0.33 12.27 -6.95
N ILE A 72 0.93 11.86 -6.71
CA ILE A 72 1.65 12.17 -5.46
C ILE A 72 1.80 13.69 -5.31
N ALA A 73 2.28 14.38 -6.34
CA ALA A 73 2.45 15.82 -6.34
C ALA A 73 1.13 16.56 -6.04
N LYS A 74 0.05 16.16 -6.72
CA LYS A 74 -1.28 16.73 -6.52
C LYS A 74 -1.82 16.55 -5.10
N SER A 75 -1.46 15.47 -4.42
CA SER A 75 -1.87 15.24 -3.03
C SER A 75 -1.15 16.15 -2.03
N ILE A 76 -0.07 16.80 -2.44
CA ILE A 76 0.74 17.70 -1.62
C ILE A 76 0.48 19.16 -2.00
N ASP A 77 0.70 19.50 -3.28
CA ASP A 77 0.51 20.84 -3.84
C ASP A 77 0.40 20.73 -5.37
N ASP A 78 -0.65 21.31 -5.95
CA ASP A 78 -0.87 21.33 -7.40
C ASP A 78 0.28 22.01 -8.18
N ASN A 79 1.04 22.91 -7.56
CA ASN A 79 2.19 23.57 -8.20
C ASN A 79 3.33 22.61 -8.51
N LEU A 80 3.46 21.49 -7.77
CA LEU A 80 4.46 20.44 -8.00
C LEU A 80 4.18 19.60 -9.24
N CYS A 81 2.98 19.72 -9.84
CA CYS A 81 2.55 18.92 -11.00
C CYS A 81 3.05 19.43 -12.35
N LYS A 82 3.87 20.47 -12.38
CA LYS A 82 4.29 21.16 -13.61
C LYS A 82 5.52 20.49 -14.23
N GLY A 83 5.56 20.45 -15.57
CA GLY A 83 6.71 19.94 -16.32
C GLY A 83 6.64 18.46 -16.68
N SER A 84 7.78 17.92 -17.03
CA SER A 84 8.00 16.50 -17.36
C SER A 84 7.95 15.61 -16.12
N ALA A 85 8.01 14.28 -16.31
CA ALA A 85 8.13 13.34 -15.19
C ALA A 85 9.40 13.58 -14.35
N SER A 86 10.50 14.01 -14.99
CA SER A 86 11.74 14.35 -14.29
C SER A 86 11.56 15.59 -13.43
N ASP A 87 10.94 16.65 -13.98
CA ASP A 87 10.72 17.89 -13.24
C ASP A 87 9.82 17.66 -12.02
N ILE A 88 8.75 16.86 -12.17
CA ILE A 88 7.87 16.50 -11.06
C ILE A 88 8.61 15.68 -9.99
N LEU A 89 9.46 14.75 -10.41
CA LEU A 89 10.27 13.94 -9.49
C LEU A 89 11.23 14.81 -8.70
N ASP A 90 11.95 15.72 -9.34
CA ASP A 90 12.90 16.61 -8.68
C ASP A 90 12.16 17.58 -7.72
N ASN A 91 11.03 18.15 -8.12
CA ASN A 91 10.17 18.96 -7.26
C ASN A 91 9.69 18.18 -6.02
N LEU A 92 9.30 16.91 -6.20
CA LEU A 92 8.88 16.05 -5.09
C LEU A 92 10.03 15.74 -4.14
N ILE A 93 11.22 15.44 -4.67
CA ILE A 93 12.40 15.19 -3.86
C ILE A 93 12.73 16.42 -3.02
N GLU A 94 12.81 17.61 -3.62
CA GLU A 94 13.06 18.85 -2.91
C GLU A 94 12.03 19.10 -1.79
N LYS A 95 10.74 18.88 -2.10
CA LYS A 95 9.63 19.11 -1.16
C LYS A 95 9.56 18.11 -0.01
N LEU A 96 10.00 16.88 -0.24
CA LEU A 96 9.84 15.77 0.71
C LEU A 96 11.10 15.49 1.52
N THR A 97 12.28 15.95 1.08
CA THR A 97 13.54 15.77 1.82
C THR A 97 13.46 16.41 3.20
N GLY A 98 13.80 15.64 4.22
CA GLY A 98 13.77 16.08 5.62
C GLY A 98 12.37 16.13 6.25
N VAL A 99 11.35 15.64 5.54
CA VAL A 99 9.98 15.58 6.05
C VAL A 99 9.56 14.11 6.22
N ASP A 100 9.06 13.74 7.40
CA ASP A 100 8.57 12.40 7.63
C ASP A 100 7.30 12.14 6.83
N LYS A 101 7.41 11.30 5.80
CA LYS A 101 6.33 10.94 4.88
C LYS A 101 6.33 9.45 4.56
N LEU A 102 5.12 8.95 4.31
CA LEU A 102 4.88 7.61 3.78
C LEU A 102 4.02 7.72 2.53
N VAL A 103 4.48 7.15 1.43
CA VAL A 103 3.71 7.01 0.20
C VAL A 103 3.18 5.58 0.13
N ILE A 104 1.88 5.42 0.06
CA ILE A 104 1.20 4.13 -0.09
C ILE A 104 0.61 4.07 -1.49
N ILE A 105 1.02 3.06 -2.26
CA ILE A 105 0.46 2.76 -3.57
C ILE A 105 -0.41 1.50 -3.45
N ASP A 106 -1.71 1.67 -3.44
CA ASP A 106 -2.66 0.54 -3.47
C ASP A 106 -2.92 0.08 -4.90
N GLU A 107 -3.27 -1.20 -5.09
CA GLU A 107 -3.43 -1.87 -6.38
C GLU A 107 -2.15 -1.79 -7.25
N ALA A 108 -0.98 -1.86 -6.60
CA ALA A 108 0.32 -1.65 -7.25
C ALA A 108 0.66 -2.68 -8.34
N GLN A 109 -0.08 -3.81 -8.46
CA GLN A 109 0.05 -4.73 -9.59
C GLN A 109 -0.26 -4.07 -10.95
N HIS A 110 -0.92 -2.92 -10.97
CA HIS A 110 -1.17 -2.15 -12.19
C HIS A 110 0.02 -1.31 -12.64
N LEU A 111 1.03 -1.09 -11.79
CA LEU A 111 2.22 -0.32 -12.14
C LEU A 111 3.11 -1.09 -13.12
N LYS A 112 3.76 -0.36 -14.04
CA LYS A 112 4.87 -0.88 -14.85
C LYS A 112 6.20 -0.78 -14.09
N ALA A 113 7.18 -1.58 -14.47
CA ALA A 113 8.51 -1.61 -13.86
C ALA A 113 9.14 -0.22 -13.72
N LYS A 114 9.07 0.61 -14.78
CA LYS A 114 9.57 2.00 -14.75
C LYS A 114 8.91 2.88 -13.67
N ALA A 115 7.64 2.65 -13.33
CA ALA A 115 6.97 3.40 -12.27
C ALA A 115 7.48 2.97 -10.87
N PHE A 116 7.70 1.67 -10.67
CA PHE A 116 8.35 1.16 -9.47
C PHE A 116 9.75 1.73 -9.30
N ASP A 117 10.56 1.73 -10.37
CA ASP A 117 11.92 2.29 -10.33
C ASP A 117 11.91 3.79 -10.02
N THR A 118 10.97 4.53 -10.59
CA THR A 118 10.81 5.97 -10.27
C THR A 118 10.45 6.19 -8.80
N LEU A 119 9.57 5.37 -8.23
CA LEU A 119 9.21 5.43 -6.81
C LEU A 119 10.38 5.02 -5.90
N ARG A 120 11.21 4.07 -6.35
CA ARG A 120 12.46 3.72 -5.68
C ARG A 120 13.41 4.93 -5.63
N VAL A 121 13.60 5.63 -6.75
CA VAL A 121 14.43 6.85 -6.80
C VAL A 121 13.88 7.92 -5.85
N LEU A 122 12.56 8.08 -5.78
CA LEU A 122 11.91 9.00 -4.85
C LEU A 122 12.19 8.59 -3.38
N ASN A 123 12.05 7.30 -3.04
CA ASN A 123 12.39 6.78 -1.72
C ASN A 123 13.85 7.02 -1.36
N ASP A 124 14.78 6.62 -2.24
CA ASP A 124 16.23 6.72 -2.01
C ASP A 124 16.69 8.18 -1.84
N ARG A 125 16.16 9.14 -2.65
CA ARG A 125 16.64 10.54 -2.66
C ARG A 125 15.91 11.46 -1.69
N ALA A 126 14.63 11.21 -1.43
CA ALA A 126 13.86 12.03 -0.49
C ALA A 126 13.85 11.45 0.95
N GLU A 127 14.38 10.25 1.15
CA GLU A 127 14.42 9.55 2.44
C GLU A 127 13.01 9.44 3.08
N ILE A 128 12.05 8.92 2.32
CA ILE A 128 10.67 8.71 2.75
C ILE A 128 10.28 7.23 2.68
N GLY A 129 9.28 6.79 3.43
CA GLY A 129 8.73 5.44 3.30
C GLY A 129 7.92 5.25 2.02
N VAL A 130 8.02 4.07 1.38
CA VAL A 130 7.16 3.69 0.26
C VAL A 130 6.60 2.29 0.48
N VAL A 131 5.28 2.15 0.39
CA VAL A 131 4.60 0.84 0.49
C VAL A 131 3.84 0.53 -0.79
N TYR A 132 4.11 -0.64 -1.35
CA TYR A 132 3.34 -1.21 -2.44
C TYR A 132 2.34 -2.22 -1.89
N ALA A 133 1.06 -1.98 -2.08
CA ALA A 133 0.00 -2.90 -1.67
C ALA A 133 -0.74 -3.45 -2.89
N GLY A 134 -1.10 -4.73 -2.87
CA GLY A 134 -1.87 -5.34 -3.96
C GLY A 134 -1.99 -6.85 -3.86
N THR A 135 -2.24 -7.50 -5.00
CA THR A 135 -2.36 -8.96 -5.10
C THR A 135 -1.00 -9.67 -5.00
N PRO A 136 -0.94 -10.99 -4.75
CA PRO A 136 0.30 -11.76 -4.76
C PRO A 136 1.12 -11.62 -6.03
N ASP A 137 0.49 -11.28 -7.16
CA ASP A 137 1.13 -11.07 -8.46
C ASP A 137 2.25 -10.01 -8.41
N ILE A 138 2.20 -9.04 -7.46
CA ILE A 138 3.26 -8.05 -7.29
C ILE A 138 4.60 -8.74 -7.00
N ILE A 139 4.60 -9.64 -6.01
CA ILE A 139 5.82 -10.35 -5.61
C ILE A 139 6.24 -11.32 -6.70
N GLU A 140 5.29 -12.04 -7.30
CA GLU A 140 5.56 -12.98 -8.38
C GLU A 140 6.22 -12.29 -9.58
N ARG A 141 5.72 -11.15 -10.01
CA ARG A 141 6.32 -10.35 -11.10
C ARG A 141 7.73 -9.87 -10.80
N MET A 142 8.04 -9.60 -9.53
CA MET A 142 9.36 -9.14 -9.09
C MET A 142 10.37 -10.28 -8.95
N THR A 143 9.89 -11.53 -8.75
CA THR A 143 10.76 -12.67 -8.41
C THR A 143 10.85 -13.74 -9.49
N ILE A 144 9.86 -13.83 -10.37
CA ILE A 144 9.70 -14.93 -11.33
C ILE A 144 9.50 -14.40 -12.76
N GLY A 145 10.08 -15.10 -13.73
CA GLY A 145 9.82 -14.87 -15.15
C GLY A 145 10.74 -13.85 -15.83
N ARG A 146 10.41 -13.52 -17.09
CA ARG A 146 11.19 -12.61 -17.93
C ARG A 146 11.22 -11.16 -17.44
N ALA A 147 10.25 -10.76 -16.67
CA ALA A 147 10.17 -9.41 -16.11
C ALA A 147 11.07 -9.21 -14.88
N LYS A 148 11.65 -10.28 -14.33
CA LYS A 148 12.49 -10.21 -13.12
C LYS A 148 13.62 -9.19 -13.27
N GLU A 149 14.32 -9.18 -14.39
CA GLU A 149 15.45 -8.26 -14.65
C GLU A 149 15.02 -6.79 -14.55
N ASP A 150 13.78 -6.45 -14.95
CA ASP A 150 13.24 -5.10 -14.86
C ASP A 150 12.93 -4.67 -13.42
N PHE A 151 12.79 -5.63 -12.50
CA PHE A 151 12.43 -5.39 -11.10
C PHE A 151 13.57 -5.65 -10.10
N ASP A 152 14.71 -6.19 -10.52
CA ASP A 152 15.81 -6.58 -9.61
C ASP A 152 16.26 -5.42 -8.71
N GLN A 153 16.36 -4.21 -9.25
CA GLN A 153 16.73 -3.01 -8.48
C GLN A 153 15.67 -2.62 -7.45
N VAL A 154 14.39 -2.76 -7.79
CA VAL A 154 13.28 -2.47 -6.90
C VAL A 154 13.18 -3.53 -5.81
N TYR A 155 13.24 -4.81 -6.21
CA TYR A 155 13.13 -5.93 -5.28
C TYR A 155 14.25 -5.95 -4.24
N SER A 156 15.48 -5.59 -4.63
CA SER A 156 16.62 -5.49 -3.72
C SER A 156 16.47 -4.41 -2.63
N ARG A 157 15.54 -3.48 -2.80
CA ARG A 157 15.23 -2.40 -1.85
C ARG A 157 14.02 -2.69 -0.97
N ILE A 158 13.32 -3.80 -1.20
CA ILE A 158 12.20 -4.18 -0.34
C ILE A 158 12.77 -4.77 0.95
N GLU A 159 12.61 -4.03 2.04
CA GLU A 159 13.09 -4.46 3.36
C GLU A 159 12.03 -5.23 4.13
N TYR A 160 10.76 -4.97 3.88
CA TYR A 160 9.67 -5.61 4.59
C TYR A 160 8.57 -6.13 3.67
N THR A 161 8.25 -7.41 3.80
CA THR A 161 7.16 -8.06 3.05
C THR A 161 6.11 -8.63 3.99
N CYS A 162 4.88 -8.15 3.86
CA CYS A 162 3.72 -8.60 4.60
C CYS A 162 2.80 -9.44 3.72
N ASN A 163 2.74 -10.73 3.95
CA ASN A 163 1.80 -11.62 3.31
C ASN A 163 0.55 -11.79 4.17
N LEU A 164 -0.60 -11.43 3.62
CA LEU A 164 -1.89 -11.48 4.29
C LEU A 164 -2.56 -12.84 4.09
N SER A 165 -3.28 -13.28 5.10
CA SER A 165 -4.09 -14.49 5.02
C SER A 165 -5.37 -14.22 4.23
N ASN A 166 -5.78 -15.20 3.44
CA ASN A 166 -7.11 -15.21 2.78
C ASN A 166 -8.20 -15.84 3.68
N ARG A 167 -7.86 -16.27 4.90
CA ARG A 167 -8.78 -16.92 5.83
C ARG A 167 -9.04 -16.03 7.02
N PHE A 168 -10.32 -15.86 7.36
CA PHE A 168 -10.76 -15.23 8.58
C PHE A 168 -11.06 -16.30 9.63
N THR A 169 -10.72 -16.04 10.87
CA THR A 169 -11.10 -16.88 12.00
C THR A 169 -12.56 -16.59 12.39
N ILE A 170 -13.21 -17.53 13.09
CA ILE A 170 -14.55 -17.33 13.64
C ILE A 170 -14.62 -16.05 14.48
N LYS A 171 -13.58 -15.79 15.30
CA LYS A 171 -13.50 -14.58 16.14
C LYS A 171 -13.47 -13.29 15.30
N GLU A 172 -12.72 -13.29 14.20
CA GLU A 172 -12.66 -12.13 13.30
C GLU A 172 -14.00 -11.89 12.59
N ILE A 173 -14.64 -12.97 12.14
CA ILE A 173 -15.96 -12.89 11.51
C ILE A 173 -17.00 -12.41 12.52
N THR A 174 -17.02 -12.95 13.74
CA THR A 174 -17.90 -12.48 14.80
C THR A 174 -17.69 -10.99 15.07
N ALA A 175 -16.44 -10.54 15.20
CA ALA A 175 -16.14 -9.13 15.43
C ALA A 175 -16.60 -8.21 14.30
N LEU A 176 -16.51 -8.67 13.04
CA LEU A 176 -17.01 -7.92 11.87
C LEU A 176 -18.54 -7.76 11.87
N PHE A 177 -19.24 -8.75 12.37
CA PHE A 177 -20.70 -8.83 12.31
C PHE A 177 -21.40 -8.59 13.66
N ASP A 178 -20.65 -8.35 14.75
CA ASP A 178 -21.22 -8.03 16.08
C ASP A 178 -22.21 -6.84 16.03
N VAL A 179 -21.95 -5.89 15.12
CA VAL A 179 -22.83 -4.74 14.89
C VAL A 179 -24.21 -5.15 14.38
N PHE A 180 -24.30 -6.31 13.74
CA PHE A 180 -25.55 -6.79 13.13
C PHE A 180 -26.32 -7.78 14.01
N ASN A 181 -25.83 -8.08 15.23
CA ASN A 181 -26.44 -9.05 16.16
C ASN A 181 -26.82 -10.38 15.47
N LEU A 182 -25.93 -10.92 14.64
CA LEU A 182 -26.19 -12.14 13.89
C LEU A 182 -26.21 -13.37 14.81
N ASP A 183 -27.14 -14.29 14.54
CA ASP A 183 -27.21 -15.59 15.19
C ASP A 183 -25.91 -16.40 14.89
N ASN A 184 -25.49 -17.21 15.89
CA ASN A 184 -24.34 -18.11 15.78
C ASN A 184 -24.42 -19.07 14.58
N THR A 185 -25.63 -19.43 14.15
CA THR A 185 -25.85 -20.28 12.97
C THR A 185 -25.45 -19.57 11.70
N VAL A 186 -25.82 -18.28 11.56
CA VAL A 186 -25.46 -17.43 10.42
C VAL A 186 -23.96 -17.17 10.40
N ILE A 187 -23.34 -16.91 11.56
CA ILE A 187 -21.89 -16.74 11.67
C ILE A 187 -21.14 -17.98 11.22
N LYS A 188 -21.58 -19.19 11.61
CA LYS A 188 -20.98 -20.45 11.15
C LYS A 188 -21.12 -20.67 9.65
N CYS A 189 -22.27 -20.33 9.07
CA CYS A 189 -22.45 -20.38 7.61
C CYS A 189 -21.50 -19.44 6.87
N LEU A 190 -21.31 -18.22 7.36
CA LEU A 190 -20.37 -17.26 6.80
C LEU A 190 -18.92 -17.72 6.91
N CYS A 191 -18.55 -18.37 8.02
CA CYS A 191 -17.20 -18.94 8.20
C CYS A 191 -16.91 -20.09 7.24
N ASN A 192 -17.92 -20.86 6.84
CA ASN A 192 -17.76 -21.98 5.90
C ASN A 192 -17.72 -21.51 4.44
N ALA A 193 -18.19 -20.31 4.15
CA ALA A 193 -18.23 -19.71 2.82
C ALA A 193 -17.02 -18.78 2.53
N ALA A 194 -16.22 -18.46 3.54
CA ALA A 194 -15.03 -17.59 3.46
C ALA A 194 -13.74 -18.41 3.42
#